data_ef188f642f483198d1553c3c2f2aca27
#
_entry.id   ef188f642f483198d1553c3c2f2aca27
#
_cell.length_a   1.000
_cell.length_b   1.000
_cell.length_c   1.000
_cell.angle_alpha   90.00
_cell.angle_beta   90.00
_cell.angle_gamma   90.00
#
_symmetry.space_group_name_H-M   'P 1'
#
loop_
_entity.id
_entity.type
_entity.pdbx_description
1 polymer ?
#
loop_
_entity_poly.entity_id
_entity_poly.type
_entity_poly.pdbx_seq_one_letter_code
_entity_poly.pdbx_strand_id
1 'polypeptide(L)'
;MAAVRILHLHSSFDLGDQESRTARLMNHFGNQAEHTVLSAVRDAFGAADMIDRRVKVSFPKDAAPSLAGMPSMGRYRRLASYMKKFHLVLSYNFGAMDGVMAHTLFTRSMKLPPLIHHEDGFEHDEVDRLKWQRNWFRNIALQRSDALVVPSKTLEHIARNVWHQPLEKIARFPNGIDTEHYNRRPQRGSFPGFQKRDGDIVVGTIADLRSVKNVPRLLRAVAAAGPNIRLAIVGEGPDRDVIISEAKRLGIADRVMMPGYLRDPARYIRLFDIFALSSDSEQYPVSLVEAMTSALPIVSTDVGDVRTIVSRENRPFIVARADEDALALAIASLAKDAALRETLGAANRLLACSQYDEETMFARYRQLYGSAMKRADFARQS
;
A
#
# COMPACT_ATOMS: atom_id res chain seq x y z
N MET A 1 -30.94 0.60 -11.63
CA MET A 1 -30.51 2.02 -11.42
C MET A 1 -29.44 2.38 -12.44
N ALA A 2 -29.31 3.65 -12.85
CA ALA A 2 -28.20 4.04 -13.73
C ALA A 2 -26.87 3.99 -12.98
N ALA A 3 -25.85 3.39 -13.60
CA ALA A 3 -24.50 3.32 -13.04
C ALA A 3 -23.94 4.71 -12.73
N VAL A 4 -23.18 4.84 -11.64
CA VAL A 4 -22.50 6.09 -11.32
C VAL A 4 -21.23 6.22 -12.16
N ARG A 5 -20.93 7.43 -12.64
CA ARG A 5 -19.70 7.69 -13.40
C ARG A 5 -18.65 8.27 -12.47
N ILE A 6 -17.53 7.58 -12.34
CA ILE A 6 -16.43 7.92 -11.43
C ILE A 6 -15.19 8.25 -12.25
N LEU A 7 -14.58 9.41 -11.99
CA LEU A 7 -13.29 9.80 -12.56
C LEU A 7 -12.17 9.51 -11.56
N HIS A 8 -11.15 8.81 -12.00
CA HIS A 8 -9.94 8.54 -11.23
C HIS A 8 -8.76 9.33 -11.80
N LEU A 9 -8.09 10.09 -10.96
CA LEU A 9 -6.91 10.89 -11.30
C LEU A 9 -5.70 10.29 -10.58
N HIS A 10 -4.84 9.59 -11.32
CA HIS A 10 -3.66 8.93 -10.77
C HIS A 10 -2.36 9.64 -11.16
N SER A 11 -1.35 9.60 -10.29
CA SER A 11 0.02 9.94 -10.64
C SER A 11 0.56 9.02 -11.74
N SER A 12 0.35 7.72 -11.54
CA SER A 12 0.60 6.60 -12.45
C SER A 12 -0.48 5.56 -12.18
N PHE A 13 -0.89 4.78 -13.17
CA PHE A 13 -1.79 3.64 -12.97
C PHE A 13 -1.06 2.33 -13.30
N ASP A 14 0.24 2.29 -13.00
CA ASP A 14 1.04 1.07 -13.05
C ASP A 14 0.81 0.16 -11.84
N LEU A 15 1.45 -1.00 -11.79
CA LEU A 15 1.30 -1.92 -10.66
C LEU A 15 1.91 -1.31 -9.39
N GLY A 16 1.08 -1.14 -8.36
CA GLY A 16 1.40 -0.66 -7.04
C GLY A 16 0.28 -0.97 -6.06
N ASP A 17 0.51 -0.79 -4.77
CA ASP A 17 -0.48 -1.12 -3.72
C ASP A 17 -1.77 -0.29 -3.86
N GLN A 18 -1.63 1.01 -4.16
CA GLN A 18 -2.74 1.92 -4.33
C GLN A 18 -3.56 1.61 -5.59
N GLU A 19 -2.89 1.34 -6.70
CA GLU A 19 -3.52 1.02 -7.98
C GLU A 19 -4.20 -0.35 -7.92
N SER A 20 -3.57 -1.33 -7.27
CA SER A 20 -4.14 -2.65 -6.98
C SER A 20 -5.39 -2.54 -6.12
N ARG A 21 -5.37 -1.71 -5.06
CA ARG A 21 -6.58 -1.42 -4.26
C ARG A 21 -7.66 -0.76 -5.10
N THR A 22 -7.30 0.20 -5.96
CA THR A 22 -8.25 0.87 -6.84
C THR A 22 -8.92 -0.11 -7.80
N ALA A 23 -8.15 -1.02 -8.42
CA ALA A 23 -8.69 -2.06 -9.29
C ALA A 23 -9.64 -3.01 -8.53
N ARG A 24 -9.28 -3.43 -7.30
CA ARG A 24 -10.16 -4.24 -6.45
C ARG A 24 -11.47 -3.52 -6.10
N LEU A 25 -11.42 -2.23 -5.77
CA LEU A 25 -12.62 -1.41 -5.55
C LEU A 25 -13.50 -1.32 -6.80
N MET A 26 -12.90 -1.15 -7.99
CA MET A 26 -13.64 -1.16 -9.26
C MET A 26 -14.35 -2.51 -9.48
N ASN A 27 -13.65 -3.62 -9.23
CA ASN A 27 -14.21 -4.97 -9.32
C ASN A 27 -15.36 -5.18 -8.34
N HIS A 28 -15.19 -4.71 -7.09
CA HIS A 28 -16.22 -4.79 -6.04
C HIS A 28 -17.48 -3.96 -6.39
N PHE A 29 -17.34 -2.79 -7.00
CA PHE A 29 -18.49 -1.99 -7.44
C PHE A 29 -19.16 -2.56 -8.71
N GLY A 30 -18.42 -3.30 -9.52
CA GLY A 30 -18.94 -4.03 -10.68
C GLY A 30 -19.74 -3.13 -11.62
N ASN A 31 -20.95 -3.54 -11.97
CA ASN A 31 -21.84 -2.83 -12.89
C ASN A 31 -22.55 -1.60 -12.28
N GLN A 32 -22.37 -1.35 -10.98
CA GLN A 32 -22.95 -0.16 -10.31
C GLN A 32 -22.19 1.13 -10.65
N ALA A 33 -20.94 1.00 -11.13
CA ALA A 33 -20.11 2.13 -11.51
C ALA A 33 -19.48 1.96 -12.90
N GLU A 34 -19.31 3.09 -13.58
CA GLU A 34 -18.52 3.23 -14.81
C GLU A 34 -17.29 4.08 -14.47
N HIS A 35 -16.11 3.59 -14.78
CA HIS A 35 -14.86 4.20 -14.37
C HIS A 35 -14.14 4.84 -15.55
N THR A 36 -13.53 6.00 -15.32
CA THR A 36 -12.62 6.64 -16.26
C THR A 36 -11.31 6.93 -15.52
N VAL A 37 -10.19 6.45 -16.04
CA VAL A 37 -8.88 6.60 -15.40
C VAL A 37 -7.99 7.52 -16.23
N LEU A 38 -7.48 8.58 -15.59
CA LEU A 38 -6.42 9.43 -16.12
C LEU A 38 -5.13 9.16 -15.34
N SER A 39 -4.03 8.97 -16.05
CA SER A 39 -2.67 8.86 -15.51
C SER A 39 -1.86 10.11 -15.89
N ALA A 40 -1.08 10.64 -14.94
CA ALA A 40 -0.14 11.72 -15.23
C ALA A 40 1.08 11.20 -16.02
N VAL A 41 1.46 9.93 -15.82
CA VAL A 41 2.48 9.25 -16.61
C VAL A 41 1.83 8.60 -17.82
N ARG A 42 2.33 8.97 -19.01
CA ARG A 42 1.80 8.44 -20.28
C ARG A 42 2.02 6.93 -20.35
N ASP A 43 1.00 6.21 -20.83
CA ASP A 43 1.00 4.75 -21.04
C ASP A 43 1.27 3.88 -19.80
N ALA A 44 1.29 4.46 -18.59
CA ALA A 44 1.39 3.75 -17.32
C ALA A 44 0.00 3.24 -16.88
N PHE A 45 -0.36 2.03 -17.31
CA PHE A 45 -1.66 1.39 -17.06
C PHE A 45 -1.54 -0.10 -16.68
N GLY A 46 -0.41 -0.53 -16.09
CA GLY A 46 -0.18 -1.93 -15.73
C GLY A 46 -1.22 -2.53 -14.77
N ALA A 47 -1.82 -1.72 -13.89
CA ALA A 47 -2.89 -2.16 -13.00
C ALA A 47 -4.23 -2.43 -13.72
N ALA A 48 -4.38 -2.02 -14.99
CA ALA A 48 -5.57 -2.31 -15.78
C ALA A 48 -5.81 -3.83 -15.95
N ASP A 49 -4.74 -4.63 -15.96
CA ASP A 49 -4.83 -6.10 -16.07
C ASP A 49 -5.50 -6.75 -14.84
N MET A 50 -5.61 -6.03 -13.71
CA MET A 50 -6.29 -6.50 -12.51
C MET A 50 -7.80 -6.22 -12.52
N ILE A 51 -8.29 -5.46 -13.50
CA ILE A 51 -9.71 -5.08 -13.58
C ILE A 51 -10.48 -6.18 -14.31
N ASP A 52 -11.56 -6.67 -13.69
CA ASP A 52 -12.45 -7.66 -14.28
C ASP A 52 -13.03 -7.18 -15.61
N ARG A 53 -13.08 -8.04 -16.62
CA ARG A 53 -13.61 -7.74 -17.96
C ARG A 53 -15.07 -7.27 -17.97
N ARG A 54 -15.82 -7.54 -16.90
CA ARG A 54 -17.21 -7.12 -16.73
C ARG A 54 -17.35 -5.68 -16.22
N VAL A 55 -16.27 -5.11 -15.69
CA VAL A 55 -16.25 -3.73 -15.18
C VAL A 55 -16.11 -2.77 -16.36
N LYS A 56 -16.98 -1.78 -16.43
CA LYS A 56 -16.90 -0.73 -17.44
C LYS A 56 -15.83 0.29 -17.04
N VAL A 57 -14.67 0.20 -17.65
CA VAL A 57 -13.55 1.14 -17.46
C VAL A 57 -13.09 1.72 -18.80
N SER A 58 -12.71 2.99 -18.80
CA SER A 58 -12.14 3.68 -19.95
C SER A 58 -10.83 4.40 -19.60
N PHE A 59 -9.91 4.38 -20.53
CA PHE A 59 -8.59 5.03 -20.47
C PHE A 59 -8.47 6.00 -21.65
N PRO A 60 -9.00 7.23 -21.55
CA PRO A 60 -9.18 8.12 -22.71
C PRO A 60 -7.86 8.70 -23.26
N LYS A 61 -6.72 8.50 -22.59
CA LYS A 61 -5.39 8.96 -23.03
C LYS A 61 -5.42 10.42 -23.51
N ASP A 62 -5.00 10.67 -24.77
CA ASP A 62 -4.93 12.00 -25.37
C ASP A 62 -6.30 12.67 -25.62
N ALA A 63 -7.41 11.92 -25.53
CA ALA A 63 -8.77 12.46 -25.64
C ALA A 63 -9.25 13.18 -24.35
N ALA A 64 -8.48 13.12 -23.28
CA ALA A 64 -8.74 13.81 -22.02
C ALA A 64 -7.68 14.88 -21.72
N PRO A 65 -7.98 15.88 -20.85
CA PRO A 65 -6.99 16.85 -20.40
C PRO A 65 -5.85 16.16 -19.63
N SER A 66 -4.58 16.50 -19.96
CA SER A 66 -3.41 15.97 -19.25
C SER A 66 -3.38 16.40 -17.79
N LEU A 67 -3.08 15.45 -16.89
CA LEU A 67 -2.78 15.74 -15.48
C LEU A 67 -1.36 16.33 -15.30
N ALA A 68 -0.42 16.01 -16.18
CA ALA A 68 0.93 16.55 -16.16
C ALA A 68 1.06 17.84 -16.98
N GLY A 69 2.00 18.72 -16.59
CA GLY A 69 2.34 19.92 -17.32
C GLY A 69 2.45 21.17 -16.43
N MET A 70 2.87 22.28 -17.04
CA MET A 70 3.02 23.56 -16.31
C MET A 70 1.65 24.03 -15.76
N PRO A 71 1.58 24.43 -14.49
CA PRO A 71 0.37 25.00 -13.91
C PRO A 71 -0.08 26.23 -14.68
N SER A 72 -1.34 26.24 -15.13
CA SER A 72 -1.96 27.43 -15.75
C SER A 72 -3.47 27.42 -15.55
N MET A 73 -4.08 28.60 -15.48
CA MET A 73 -5.52 28.75 -15.33
C MET A 73 -6.30 28.07 -16.47
N GLY A 74 -5.79 28.13 -17.69
CA GLY A 74 -6.39 27.47 -18.85
C GLY A 74 -6.39 25.96 -18.73
N ARG A 75 -5.30 25.35 -18.24
CA ARG A 75 -5.18 23.91 -18.00
C ARG A 75 -6.12 23.48 -16.87
N TYR A 76 -6.12 24.17 -15.74
CA TYR A 76 -7.03 23.89 -14.62
C TYR A 76 -8.50 24.01 -15.02
N ARG A 77 -8.85 25.02 -15.83
CA ARG A 77 -10.22 25.15 -16.36
C ARG A 77 -10.63 23.98 -17.25
N ARG A 78 -9.73 23.47 -18.11
CA ARG A 78 -10.00 22.28 -18.94
C ARG A 78 -10.22 21.03 -18.08
N LEU A 79 -9.39 20.79 -17.05
CA LEU A 79 -9.56 19.70 -16.09
C LEU A 79 -10.91 19.81 -15.37
N ALA A 80 -11.22 20.99 -14.83
CA ALA A 80 -12.50 21.24 -14.16
C ALA A 80 -13.71 21.01 -15.09
N SER A 81 -13.64 21.47 -16.34
CA SER A 81 -14.70 21.24 -17.34
C SER A 81 -14.88 19.75 -17.64
N TYR A 82 -13.78 18.98 -17.64
CA TYR A 82 -13.86 17.53 -17.85
C TYR A 82 -14.53 16.81 -16.67
N MET A 83 -14.23 17.21 -15.43
CA MET A 83 -14.81 16.66 -14.18
C MET A 83 -16.34 16.77 -14.15
N LYS A 84 -16.93 17.78 -14.78
CA LYS A 84 -18.41 17.95 -14.84
C LYS A 84 -19.17 16.78 -15.43
N LYS A 85 -18.51 15.90 -16.18
CA LYS A 85 -19.12 14.73 -16.82
C LYS A 85 -19.38 13.58 -15.84
N PHE A 86 -18.87 13.67 -14.61
CA PHE A 86 -18.86 12.58 -13.64
C PHE A 86 -19.74 12.89 -12.44
N HIS A 87 -20.04 11.88 -11.64
CA HIS A 87 -20.79 11.99 -10.39
C HIS A 87 -19.84 12.07 -9.17
N LEU A 88 -18.61 11.57 -9.31
CA LEU A 88 -17.56 11.57 -8.30
C LEU A 88 -16.20 11.69 -8.96
N VAL A 89 -15.30 12.45 -8.34
CA VAL A 89 -13.89 12.53 -8.70
C VAL A 89 -13.05 11.96 -7.57
N LEU A 90 -12.20 11.00 -7.88
CA LEU A 90 -11.22 10.42 -6.98
C LEU A 90 -9.83 10.81 -7.46
N SER A 91 -8.97 11.24 -6.57
CA SER A 91 -7.60 11.61 -6.89
C SER A 91 -6.63 10.91 -5.95
N TYR A 92 -5.42 10.63 -6.43
CA TYR A 92 -4.49 9.75 -5.75
C TYR A 92 -3.08 10.31 -5.77
N ASN A 93 -2.48 10.43 -4.58
CA ASN A 93 -1.12 10.90 -4.32
C ASN A 93 -0.81 12.27 -4.94
N PHE A 94 0.42 12.74 -4.69
CA PHE A 94 0.83 14.11 -5.06
C PHE A 94 0.78 14.37 -6.57
N GLY A 95 1.07 13.39 -7.42
CA GLY A 95 1.05 13.58 -8.88
C GLY A 95 -0.34 13.88 -9.48
N ALA A 96 -1.43 13.64 -8.73
CA ALA A 96 -2.80 14.01 -9.14
C ALA A 96 -3.26 15.37 -8.57
N MET A 97 -2.43 16.05 -7.77
CA MET A 97 -2.82 17.27 -7.03
C MET A 97 -3.19 18.46 -7.94
N ASP A 98 -2.72 18.50 -9.17
CA ASP A 98 -3.16 19.53 -10.14
C ASP A 98 -4.66 19.39 -10.47
N GLY A 99 -5.19 18.15 -10.50
CA GLY A 99 -6.62 17.91 -10.60
C GLY A 99 -7.38 18.41 -9.37
N VAL A 100 -6.82 18.18 -8.18
CA VAL A 100 -7.41 18.68 -6.91
C VAL A 100 -7.41 20.20 -6.86
N MET A 101 -6.31 20.85 -7.29
CA MET A 101 -6.23 22.31 -7.40
C MET A 101 -7.27 22.84 -8.40
N ALA A 102 -7.40 22.21 -9.57
CA ALA A 102 -8.42 22.59 -10.55
C ALA A 102 -9.84 22.50 -9.97
N HIS A 103 -10.14 21.43 -9.21
CA HIS A 103 -11.41 21.30 -8.51
C HIS A 103 -11.61 22.44 -7.50
N THR A 104 -10.63 22.71 -6.65
CA THR A 104 -10.72 23.76 -5.62
C THR A 104 -10.94 25.14 -6.22
N LEU A 105 -10.27 25.48 -7.31
CA LEU A 105 -10.44 26.80 -7.98
C LEU A 105 -11.81 26.97 -8.63
N PHE A 106 -12.38 25.91 -9.20
CA PHE A 106 -13.56 26.00 -10.05
C PHE A 106 -14.83 25.37 -9.48
N THR A 107 -14.78 24.69 -8.32
CA THR A 107 -15.94 23.93 -7.80
C THR A 107 -17.18 24.81 -7.63
N ARG A 108 -17.05 26.04 -7.10
CA ARG A 108 -18.19 26.95 -6.90
C ARG A 108 -18.74 27.48 -8.23
N SER A 109 -17.86 27.98 -9.11
CA SER A 109 -18.26 28.62 -10.36
C SER A 109 -18.82 27.64 -11.39
N MET A 110 -18.33 26.39 -11.39
CA MET A 110 -18.74 25.35 -12.34
C MET A 110 -19.69 24.30 -11.76
N LYS A 111 -19.98 24.32 -10.44
CA LYS A 111 -20.79 23.31 -9.74
C LYS A 111 -20.23 21.89 -10.00
N LEU A 112 -18.96 21.67 -9.64
CA LEU A 112 -18.28 20.41 -9.88
C LEU A 112 -18.83 19.30 -8.97
N PRO A 113 -18.72 18.01 -9.37
CA PRO A 113 -19.06 16.88 -8.52
C PRO A 113 -18.15 16.84 -7.30
N PRO A 114 -18.51 16.08 -6.23
CA PRO A 114 -17.66 15.91 -5.08
C PRO A 114 -16.32 15.30 -5.48
N LEU A 115 -15.25 15.69 -4.74
CA LEU A 115 -13.91 15.18 -4.91
C LEU A 115 -13.40 14.60 -3.60
N ILE A 116 -12.90 13.35 -3.66
CA ILE A 116 -12.20 12.67 -2.55
C ILE A 116 -10.75 12.45 -2.96
N HIS A 117 -9.82 12.94 -2.14
CA HIS A 117 -8.39 12.71 -2.34
C HIS A 117 -7.90 11.55 -1.49
N HIS A 118 -7.04 10.72 -2.05
CA HIS A 118 -6.38 9.59 -1.39
C HIS A 118 -4.88 9.86 -1.36
N GLU A 119 -4.29 9.88 -0.18
CA GLU A 119 -2.84 10.03 -0.02
C GLU A 119 -2.32 8.80 0.73
N ASP A 120 -1.58 7.94 0.02
CA ASP A 120 -1.08 6.67 0.56
C ASP A 120 0.38 6.72 0.97
N GLY A 121 1.11 7.78 0.61
CA GLY A 121 2.51 7.93 0.94
C GLY A 121 3.16 9.15 0.31
N PHE A 122 4.47 9.19 0.43
CA PHE A 122 5.29 10.27 -0.07
C PHE A 122 6.16 9.81 -1.22
N GLU A 123 6.51 10.76 -2.09
CA GLU A 123 7.49 10.53 -3.13
C GLU A 123 8.87 10.24 -2.49
N HIS A 124 9.73 9.55 -3.23
CA HIS A 124 11.04 9.12 -2.76
C HIS A 124 11.89 10.27 -2.17
N ASP A 125 11.69 11.47 -2.67
CA ASP A 125 12.40 12.69 -2.25
C ASP A 125 11.77 13.40 -1.03
N GLU A 126 10.74 12.81 -0.42
CA GLU A 126 10.09 13.26 0.82
C GLU A 126 10.24 12.24 1.99
N VAL A 127 10.98 11.14 1.79
CA VAL A 127 11.15 10.07 2.79
C VAL A 127 11.80 10.59 4.07
N ASP A 128 12.87 11.39 3.95
CA ASP A 128 13.60 11.92 5.12
C ASP A 128 13.01 13.24 5.62
N ARG A 129 12.47 14.06 4.72
CA ARG A 129 11.88 15.35 5.07
C ARG A 129 10.81 15.78 4.08
N LEU A 130 9.64 16.09 4.59
CA LEU A 130 8.55 16.64 3.79
C LEU A 130 8.94 18.00 3.17
N LYS A 131 8.68 18.16 1.88
CA LYS A 131 8.94 19.40 1.16
C LYS A 131 7.88 20.45 1.49
N TRP A 132 8.30 21.60 2.01
CA TRP A 132 7.38 22.65 2.43
C TRP A 132 6.50 23.18 1.29
N GLN A 133 7.06 23.26 0.04
CA GLN A 133 6.29 23.71 -1.13
C GLN A 133 5.14 22.75 -1.44
N ARG A 134 5.38 21.43 -1.35
CA ARG A 134 4.34 20.41 -1.57
C ARG A 134 3.31 20.44 -0.45
N ASN A 135 3.72 20.64 0.80
CA ASN A 135 2.81 20.75 1.93
C ASN A 135 1.91 21.98 1.80
N TRP A 136 2.48 23.12 1.40
CA TRP A 136 1.72 24.33 1.13
C TRP A 136 0.72 24.11 0.00
N PHE A 137 1.15 23.44 -1.09
CA PHE A 137 0.27 23.11 -2.22
C PHE A 137 -0.87 22.18 -1.79
N ARG A 138 -0.58 21.11 -1.01
CA ARG A 138 -1.60 20.23 -0.43
C ARG A 138 -2.60 20.99 0.43
N ASN A 139 -2.12 21.88 1.30
CA ASN A 139 -2.98 22.71 2.15
C ASN A 139 -4.01 23.50 1.32
N ILE A 140 -3.57 24.20 0.27
CA ILE A 140 -4.48 24.98 -0.58
C ILE A 140 -5.39 24.08 -1.43
N ALA A 141 -4.81 23.11 -2.12
CA ALA A 141 -5.55 22.29 -3.07
C ALA A 141 -6.65 21.46 -2.40
N LEU A 142 -6.41 20.97 -1.18
CA LEU A 142 -7.37 20.17 -0.43
C LEU A 142 -8.51 20.96 0.19
N GLN A 143 -8.52 22.30 0.19
CA GLN A 143 -9.53 23.10 0.89
C GLN A 143 -10.97 22.78 0.48
N ARG A 144 -11.22 22.38 -0.76
CA ARG A 144 -12.54 22.11 -1.32
C ARG A 144 -12.79 20.63 -1.62
N SER A 145 -11.88 19.73 -1.25
CA SER A 145 -12.17 18.30 -1.31
C SER A 145 -13.23 17.93 -0.27
N ASP A 146 -14.10 16.99 -0.57
CA ASP A 146 -15.17 16.52 0.32
C ASP A 146 -14.60 15.60 1.41
N ALA A 147 -13.55 14.83 1.08
CA ALA A 147 -12.81 14.03 2.05
C ALA A 147 -11.34 13.87 1.63
N LEU A 148 -10.51 13.55 2.62
CA LEU A 148 -9.12 13.09 2.48
C LEU A 148 -9.02 11.70 3.11
N VAL A 149 -8.70 10.69 2.29
CA VAL A 149 -8.51 9.32 2.75
C VAL A 149 -7.02 9.04 2.94
N VAL A 150 -6.66 8.50 4.09
CA VAL A 150 -5.29 8.11 4.45
C VAL A 150 -5.27 6.72 5.07
N PRO A 151 -4.24 5.86 4.84
CA PRO A 151 -4.20 4.50 5.38
C PRO A 151 -3.69 4.40 6.82
N SER A 152 -2.95 5.40 7.30
CA SER A 152 -2.15 5.30 8.53
C SER A 152 -2.44 6.43 9.53
N LYS A 153 -2.13 6.18 10.81
CA LYS A 153 -2.18 7.20 11.87
C LYS A 153 -1.14 8.29 11.62
N THR A 154 0.02 7.93 11.12
CA THR A 154 1.08 8.86 10.76
C THR A 154 0.60 9.85 9.69
N LEU A 155 -0.03 9.37 8.61
CA LEU A 155 -0.58 10.25 7.58
C LEU A 155 -1.78 11.07 8.07
N GLU A 156 -2.64 10.53 8.94
CA GLU A 156 -3.70 11.27 9.60
C GLU A 156 -3.14 12.45 10.42
N HIS A 157 -2.06 12.20 11.20
CA HIS A 157 -1.37 13.23 11.97
C HIS A 157 -0.77 14.32 11.06
N ILE A 158 -0.13 13.92 9.96
CA ILE A 158 0.43 14.86 8.98
C ILE A 158 -0.67 15.66 8.29
N ALA A 159 -1.75 15.00 7.85
CA ALA A 159 -2.89 15.67 7.22
C ALA A 159 -3.49 16.76 8.12
N ARG A 160 -3.61 16.47 9.42
CA ARG A 160 -4.14 17.40 10.40
C ARG A 160 -3.16 18.54 10.72
N ASN A 161 -1.90 18.22 11.05
CA ASN A 161 -0.98 19.17 11.66
C ASN A 161 -0.07 19.89 10.64
N VAL A 162 0.17 19.29 9.48
CA VAL A 162 1.04 19.86 8.42
C VAL A 162 0.22 20.40 7.25
N TRP A 163 -0.83 19.68 6.82
CA TRP A 163 -1.70 20.14 5.73
C TRP A 163 -2.95 20.87 6.25
N HIS A 164 -3.08 21.02 7.56
CA HIS A 164 -4.15 21.76 8.26
C HIS A 164 -5.56 21.36 7.81
N GLN A 165 -5.77 20.05 7.54
CA GLN A 165 -7.09 19.57 7.20
C GLN A 165 -7.92 19.30 8.46
N PRO A 166 -9.21 19.69 8.50
CA PRO A 166 -10.07 19.44 9.65
C PRO A 166 -10.32 17.93 9.82
N LEU A 167 -10.42 17.47 11.07
CA LEU A 167 -10.52 16.04 11.41
C LEU A 167 -11.74 15.36 10.78
N GLU A 168 -12.87 16.06 10.72
CA GLU A 168 -14.12 15.58 10.13
C GLU A 168 -14.02 15.30 8.62
N LYS A 169 -12.98 15.82 7.98
CA LYS A 169 -12.69 15.62 6.56
C LYS A 169 -11.74 14.45 6.32
N ILE A 170 -11.01 14.03 7.35
CA ILE A 170 -10.00 12.98 7.25
C ILE A 170 -10.66 11.63 7.55
N ALA A 171 -10.65 10.74 6.57
CA ALA A 171 -11.10 9.35 6.72
C ALA A 171 -9.89 8.42 6.74
N ARG A 172 -9.63 7.76 7.88
CA ARG A 172 -8.54 6.80 7.99
C ARG A 172 -9.04 5.40 7.66
N PHE A 173 -8.68 4.91 6.47
CA PHE A 173 -9.02 3.58 5.98
C PHE A 173 -7.74 2.76 5.75
N PRO A 174 -7.40 1.83 6.65
CA PRO A 174 -6.31 0.88 6.43
C PRO A 174 -6.52 0.08 5.14
N ASN A 175 -5.43 -0.30 4.48
CA ASN A 175 -5.51 -1.18 3.32
C ASN A 175 -5.99 -2.56 3.75
N GLY A 176 -7.04 -3.04 3.11
CA GLY A 176 -7.63 -4.35 3.36
C GLY A 176 -6.96 -5.46 2.56
N ILE A 177 -6.99 -6.66 3.12
CA ILE A 177 -6.47 -7.89 2.52
C ILE A 177 -7.59 -8.92 2.47
N ASP A 178 -7.65 -9.71 1.40
CA ASP A 178 -8.54 -10.89 1.32
C ASP A 178 -8.07 -11.93 2.33
N THR A 179 -8.68 -11.89 3.53
CA THR A 179 -8.27 -12.72 4.66
C THR A 179 -8.53 -14.21 4.44
N GLU A 180 -9.46 -14.58 3.59
CA GLU A 180 -9.75 -15.97 3.21
C GLU A 180 -8.73 -16.49 2.20
N HIS A 181 -8.31 -15.67 1.25
CA HIS A 181 -7.27 -16.01 0.28
C HIS A 181 -5.94 -16.35 0.97
N TYR A 182 -5.52 -15.54 1.95
CA TYR A 182 -4.28 -15.76 2.71
C TYR A 182 -4.38 -16.88 3.78
N ASN A 183 -5.56 -17.49 3.99
CA ASN A 183 -5.70 -18.64 4.86
C ASN A 183 -5.33 -19.98 4.20
N ARG A 184 -5.07 -19.99 2.92
CA ARG A 184 -4.82 -21.20 2.13
C ARG A 184 -3.43 -21.78 2.43
N ARG A 185 -3.30 -23.11 2.21
CA ARG A 185 -1.99 -23.75 2.27
C ARG A 185 -1.11 -23.30 1.11
N PRO A 186 0.22 -23.24 1.30
CA PRO A 186 1.13 -22.92 0.21
C PRO A 186 0.95 -23.88 -0.96
N GLN A 187 1.03 -23.36 -2.18
CA GLN A 187 0.94 -24.18 -3.38
C GLN A 187 2.31 -24.73 -3.76
N ARG A 188 2.37 -26.02 -4.07
CA ARG A 188 3.61 -26.67 -4.51
C ARG A 188 4.17 -25.97 -5.75
N GLY A 189 5.47 -25.63 -5.73
CA GLY A 189 6.14 -24.94 -6.84
C GLY A 189 5.85 -23.44 -6.95
N SER A 190 5.08 -22.84 -6.03
CA SER A 190 4.82 -21.39 -6.03
C SER A 190 6.05 -20.54 -5.68
N PHE A 191 7.10 -21.15 -5.11
CA PHE A 191 8.37 -20.52 -4.81
C PHE A 191 9.50 -21.28 -5.51
N PRO A 192 9.99 -20.84 -6.70
CA PRO A 192 11.08 -21.48 -7.41
C PRO A 192 12.38 -21.50 -6.58
N GLY A 193 13.03 -22.63 -6.52
CA GLY A 193 14.28 -22.78 -5.78
C GLY A 193 14.13 -22.77 -4.25
N PHE A 194 12.90 -22.88 -3.72
CA PHE A 194 12.70 -22.97 -2.28
C PHE A 194 13.37 -24.21 -1.69
N GLN A 195 14.22 -23.99 -0.69
CA GLN A 195 14.94 -25.05 0.01
C GLN A 195 14.83 -24.82 1.52
N LYS A 196 14.32 -25.82 2.22
CA LYS A 196 14.27 -25.87 3.68
C LYS A 196 14.71 -27.26 4.12
N ARG A 197 15.79 -27.34 4.91
CA ARG A 197 16.28 -28.56 5.52
C ARG A 197 15.62 -28.76 6.88
N ASP A 198 15.68 -29.95 7.41
CA ASP A 198 15.20 -30.22 8.77
C ASP A 198 15.98 -29.35 9.77
N GLY A 199 15.24 -28.65 10.64
CA GLY A 199 15.79 -27.71 11.59
C GLY A 199 16.09 -26.30 11.07
N ASP A 200 15.93 -26.03 9.75
CA ASP A 200 16.02 -24.68 9.22
C ASP A 200 14.79 -23.83 9.61
N ILE A 201 15.04 -22.57 9.90
CA ILE A 201 14.02 -21.53 10.07
C ILE A 201 14.10 -20.57 8.88
N VAL A 202 12.99 -20.35 8.21
CA VAL A 202 12.92 -19.45 7.05
C VAL A 202 12.37 -18.10 7.49
N VAL A 203 13.24 -17.10 7.45
CA VAL A 203 12.83 -15.69 7.53
C VAL A 203 12.48 -15.22 6.11
N GLY A 204 11.29 -14.66 5.92
CA GLY A 204 10.83 -14.16 4.63
C GLY A 204 10.65 -12.66 4.63
N THR A 205 10.93 -12.02 3.50
CA THR A 205 10.57 -10.62 3.22
C THR A 205 10.03 -10.51 1.81
N ILE A 206 9.03 -9.62 1.63
CA ILE A 206 8.41 -9.30 0.35
C ILE A 206 8.47 -7.79 0.18
N ALA A 207 9.25 -7.30 -0.75
CA ALA A 207 9.45 -5.86 -0.96
C ALA A 207 10.05 -5.55 -2.34
N ASP A 208 9.81 -4.34 -2.84
CA ASP A 208 10.63 -3.76 -3.90
C ASP A 208 12.07 -3.60 -3.40
N LEU A 209 13.06 -4.05 -4.17
CA LEU A 209 14.47 -4.01 -3.76
C LEU A 209 15.05 -2.62 -4.02
N ARG A 210 14.66 -1.65 -3.15
CA ARG A 210 15.12 -0.26 -3.14
C ARG A 210 15.82 0.06 -1.82
N SER A 211 16.70 1.04 -1.82
CA SER A 211 17.54 1.42 -0.67
C SER A 211 16.73 1.68 0.60
N VAL A 212 15.55 2.27 0.49
CA VAL A 212 14.64 2.53 1.62
C VAL A 212 14.18 1.25 2.34
N LYS A 213 14.15 0.10 1.65
CA LYS A 213 13.79 -1.20 2.25
C LYS A 213 14.94 -1.84 3.03
N ASN A 214 16.15 -1.37 2.80
CA ASN A 214 17.37 -1.72 3.51
C ASN A 214 17.55 -3.23 3.77
N VAL A 215 17.33 -4.03 2.71
CA VAL A 215 17.49 -5.50 2.77
C VAL A 215 18.91 -5.92 3.20
N PRO A 216 20.00 -5.16 2.91
CA PRO A 216 21.32 -5.44 3.49
C PRO A 216 21.34 -5.49 5.03
N ARG A 217 20.54 -4.64 5.72
CA ARG A 217 20.36 -4.73 7.18
C ARG A 217 19.78 -6.09 7.59
N LEU A 218 18.77 -6.57 6.88
CA LEU A 218 18.18 -7.90 7.16
C LEU A 218 19.18 -9.03 6.95
N LEU A 219 20.03 -8.95 5.92
CA LEU A 219 21.11 -9.92 5.70
C LEU A 219 22.08 -9.98 6.89
N ARG A 220 22.52 -8.83 7.40
CA ARG A 220 23.42 -8.76 8.57
C ARG A 220 22.75 -9.33 9.82
N ALA A 221 21.49 -8.98 10.06
CA ALA A 221 20.71 -9.52 11.17
C ALA A 221 20.54 -11.04 11.10
N VAL A 222 20.24 -11.59 9.93
CA VAL A 222 20.14 -13.04 9.69
C VAL A 222 21.48 -13.74 9.87
N ALA A 223 22.57 -13.15 9.40
CA ALA A 223 23.92 -13.69 9.59
C ALA A 223 24.28 -13.80 11.07
N ALA A 224 23.92 -12.79 11.87
CA ALA A 224 24.18 -12.74 13.32
C ALA A 224 23.22 -13.64 14.12
N ALA A 225 22.00 -13.87 13.65
CA ALA A 225 20.96 -14.60 14.38
C ALA A 225 21.22 -16.11 14.48
N GLY A 226 22.00 -16.71 13.57
CA GLY A 226 22.40 -18.11 13.66
C GLY A 226 22.56 -18.83 12.32
N PRO A 227 23.26 -20.01 12.32
CA PRO A 227 23.59 -20.72 11.08
C PRO A 227 22.41 -21.48 10.45
N ASN A 228 21.39 -21.85 11.21
CA ASN A 228 20.21 -22.58 10.74
C ASN A 228 19.09 -21.65 10.21
N ILE A 229 19.36 -20.35 10.06
CA ILE A 229 18.38 -19.39 9.55
C ILE A 229 18.64 -19.16 8.07
N ARG A 230 17.60 -19.39 7.26
CA ARG A 230 17.56 -19.09 5.84
C ARG A 230 16.76 -17.81 5.58
N LEU A 231 17.14 -17.08 4.55
CA LEU A 231 16.44 -15.85 4.16
C LEU A 231 15.81 -16.02 2.78
N ALA A 232 14.51 -15.79 2.69
CA ALA A 232 13.75 -15.71 1.45
C ALA A 232 13.42 -14.25 1.13
N ILE A 233 13.94 -13.73 0.03
CA ILE A 233 13.73 -12.35 -0.42
C ILE A 233 12.92 -12.39 -1.70
N VAL A 234 11.65 -12.00 -1.64
CA VAL A 234 10.75 -11.93 -2.81
C VAL A 234 10.58 -10.48 -3.25
N GLY A 235 10.87 -10.24 -4.51
CA GLY A 235 10.78 -8.94 -5.14
C GLY A 235 11.91 -8.66 -6.13
N GLU A 236 11.79 -7.55 -6.81
CA GLU A 236 12.78 -7.04 -7.77
C GLU A 236 13.06 -5.55 -7.49
N GLY A 237 14.18 -5.07 -8.00
CA GLY A 237 14.53 -3.66 -7.88
C GLY A 237 16.02 -3.37 -8.07
N PRO A 238 16.40 -2.10 -8.07
CA PRO A 238 17.77 -1.65 -8.40
C PRO A 238 18.82 -2.17 -7.41
N ASP A 239 18.46 -2.49 -6.17
CA ASP A 239 19.42 -2.92 -5.14
C ASP A 239 19.71 -4.45 -5.17
N ARG A 240 19.18 -5.20 -6.16
CA ARG A 240 19.37 -6.64 -6.26
C ARG A 240 20.84 -7.06 -6.18
N ASP A 241 21.70 -6.42 -6.97
CA ASP A 241 23.14 -6.75 -7.01
C ASP A 241 23.88 -6.37 -5.72
N VAL A 242 23.46 -5.28 -5.07
CA VAL A 242 23.97 -4.88 -3.75
C VAL A 242 23.64 -5.96 -2.70
N ILE A 243 22.42 -6.47 -2.70
CA ILE A 243 21.96 -7.52 -1.79
C ILE A 243 22.75 -8.82 -2.01
N ILE A 244 22.95 -9.25 -3.26
CA ILE A 244 23.73 -10.43 -3.61
C ILE A 244 25.19 -10.27 -3.15
N SER A 245 25.78 -9.11 -3.38
CA SER A 245 27.15 -8.80 -2.98
C SER A 245 27.32 -8.83 -1.46
N GLU A 246 26.36 -8.26 -0.72
CA GLU A 246 26.36 -8.28 0.73
C GLU A 246 26.20 -9.70 1.30
N ALA A 247 25.31 -10.54 0.72
CA ALA A 247 25.19 -11.95 1.11
C ALA A 247 26.48 -12.73 0.94
N LYS A 248 27.22 -12.49 -0.14
CA LYS A 248 28.55 -13.08 -0.39
C LYS A 248 29.57 -12.59 0.64
N ARG A 249 29.62 -11.26 0.90
CA ARG A 249 30.52 -10.65 1.89
C ARG A 249 30.32 -11.23 3.29
N LEU A 250 29.09 -11.53 3.65
CA LEU A 250 28.71 -12.12 4.94
C LEU A 250 28.92 -13.65 4.98
N GLY A 251 29.25 -14.29 3.88
CA GLY A 251 29.41 -15.75 3.79
C GLY A 251 28.11 -16.54 3.95
N ILE A 252 26.95 -15.94 3.63
CA ILE A 252 25.63 -16.56 3.78
C ILE A 252 24.88 -16.76 2.45
N ALA A 253 25.54 -16.59 1.33
CA ALA A 253 24.90 -16.66 0.02
C ALA A 253 24.15 -17.98 -0.25
N ASP A 254 24.63 -19.09 0.31
CA ASP A 254 23.99 -20.42 0.23
C ASP A 254 22.71 -20.55 1.06
N ARG A 255 22.46 -19.60 1.97
CA ARG A 255 21.28 -19.54 2.83
C ARG A 255 20.23 -18.53 2.33
N VAL A 256 20.53 -17.77 1.26
CA VAL A 256 19.66 -16.71 0.72
C VAL A 256 18.98 -17.19 -0.56
N MET A 257 17.66 -17.13 -0.59
CA MET A 257 16.82 -17.46 -1.73
C MET A 257 16.21 -16.18 -2.31
N MET A 258 16.46 -15.90 -3.59
CA MET A 258 15.99 -14.70 -4.29
C MET A 258 15.31 -15.09 -5.62
N PRO A 259 14.06 -15.58 -5.60
CA PRO A 259 13.35 -16.04 -6.80
C PRO A 259 12.96 -14.91 -7.77
N GLY A 260 13.11 -13.66 -7.34
CA GLY A 260 12.60 -12.49 -8.06
C GLY A 260 11.20 -12.12 -7.63
N TYR A 261 10.48 -11.39 -8.49
CA TYR A 261 9.08 -11.05 -8.26
C TYR A 261 8.19 -12.29 -8.44
N LEU A 262 7.40 -12.59 -7.44
CA LEU A 262 6.38 -13.65 -7.48
C LEU A 262 4.98 -13.04 -7.31
N ARG A 263 4.09 -13.38 -8.22
CA ARG A 263 2.68 -12.99 -8.11
C ARG A 263 2.00 -13.73 -6.97
N ASP A 264 0.97 -13.08 -6.39
CA ASP A 264 0.08 -13.69 -5.42
C ASP A 264 0.81 -14.29 -4.19
N PRO A 265 1.21 -13.44 -3.23
CA PRO A 265 1.93 -13.88 -2.02
C PRO A 265 1.20 -14.95 -1.21
N ALA A 266 -0.13 -15.01 -1.24
CA ALA A 266 -0.92 -16.03 -0.55
C ALA A 266 -0.53 -17.46 -0.92
N ARG A 267 0.06 -17.66 -2.10
CA ARG A 267 0.48 -18.98 -2.59
C ARG A 267 1.75 -19.50 -1.94
N TYR A 268 2.58 -18.63 -1.35
CA TYR A 268 3.91 -19.02 -0.83
C TYR A 268 4.29 -18.42 0.52
N ILE A 269 3.67 -17.33 0.97
CA ILE A 269 4.06 -16.61 2.19
C ILE A 269 4.08 -17.49 3.44
N ARG A 270 3.20 -18.49 3.51
CA ARG A 270 3.18 -19.48 4.61
C ARG A 270 4.28 -20.55 4.52
N LEU A 271 5.19 -20.46 3.56
CA LEU A 271 6.46 -21.21 3.57
C LEU A 271 7.48 -20.59 4.53
N PHE A 272 7.26 -19.34 4.95
CA PHE A 272 8.09 -18.65 5.93
C PHE A 272 7.70 -19.06 7.36
N ASP A 273 8.65 -19.05 8.27
CA ASP A 273 8.43 -19.24 9.71
C ASP A 273 8.33 -17.90 10.45
N ILE A 274 8.99 -16.86 9.91
CA ILE A 274 9.03 -15.51 10.44
C ILE A 274 8.95 -14.56 9.24
N PHE A 275 8.14 -13.52 9.32
CA PHE A 275 8.17 -12.43 8.35
C PHE A 275 8.97 -11.25 8.90
N ALA A 276 9.87 -10.69 8.09
CA ALA A 276 10.72 -9.60 8.53
C ALA A 276 10.73 -8.40 7.57
N LEU A 277 10.72 -7.19 8.14
CA LEU A 277 10.97 -5.93 7.44
C LEU A 277 12.15 -5.20 8.08
N SER A 278 13.05 -4.68 7.24
CA SER A 278 14.23 -3.92 7.68
C SER A 278 14.25 -2.48 7.18
N SER A 279 13.10 -1.96 6.78
CA SER A 279 12.95 -0.68 6.09
C SER A 279 13.38 0.51 6.94
N ASP A 280 13.88 1.54 6.28
CA ASP A 280 14.16 2.85 6.89
C ASP A 280 12.93 3.76 6.92
N SER A 281 11.94 3.48 6.06
CA SER A 281 10.65 4.18 6.04
C SER A 281 9.56 3.31 5.45
N GLU A 282 8.39 3.33 6.07
CA GLU A 282 7.14 2.75 5.60
C GLU A 282 6.00 3.70 5.94
N GLN A 283 4.95 3.69 5.14
CA GLN A 283 3.71 4.37 5.53
C GLN A 283 2.69 3.35 6.04
N TYR A 284 2.40 2.35 5.23
CA TYR A 284 1.51 1.25 5.56
C TYR A 284 1.95 0.00 4.78
N PRO A 285 2.87 -0.83 5.32
CA PRO A 285 3.41 -1.96 4.58
C PRO A 285 2.35 -3.06 4.39
N VAL A 286 1.83 -3.19 3.18
CA VAL A 286 0.80 -4.18 2.83
C VAL A 286 1.32 -5.60 3.06
N SER A 287 2.58 -5.89 2.69
CA SER A 287 3.19 -7.21 2.88
C SER A 287 3.25 -7.66 4.35
N LEU A 288 3.33 -6.72 5.30
CA LEU A 288 3.23 -7.02 6.73
C LEU A 288 1.84 -7.50 7.10
N VAL A 289 0.78 -6.86 6.58
CA VAL A 289 -0.61 -7.27 6.84
C VAL A 289 -0.90 -8.62 6.18
N GLU A 290 -0.35 -8.88 4.99
CA GLU A 290 -0.39 -10.18 4.31
C GLU A 290 0.23 -11.30 5.18
N ALA A 291 1.40 -11.02 5.76
CA ALA A 291 2.07 -11.94 6.67
C ALA A 291 1.27 -12.18 7.96
N MET A 292 0.71 -11.12 8.56
CA MET A 292 -0.18 -11.23 9.72
C MET A 292 -1.40 -12.10 9.39
N THR A 293 -2.04 -11.86 8.24
CA THR A 293 -3.20 -12.62 7.77
C THR A 293 -2.84 -14.10 7.54
N SER A 294 -1.60 -14.38 7.18
CA SER A 294 -1.05 -15.73 7.01
C SER A 294 -0.61 -16.39 8.33
N ALA A 295 -0.91 -15.79 9.48
CA ALA A 295 -0.54 -16.24 10.82
C ALA A 295 0.98 -16.32 11.04
N LEU A 296 1.75 -15.35 10.53
CA LEU A 296 3.18 -15.27 10.77
C LEU A 296 3.51 -14.30 11.93
N PRO A 297 4.52 -14.63 12.76
CA PRO A 297 5.13 -13.66 13.64
C PRO A 297 5.93 -12.65 12.82
N ILE A 298 5.95 -11.41 13.29
CA ILE A 298 6.58 -10.28 12.59
C ILE A 298 7.81 -9.80 13.38
N VAL A 299 8.92 -9.63 12.68
CA VAL A 299 10.08 -8.87 13.15
C VAL A 299 10.26 -7.66 12.24
N SER A 300 10.35 -6.47 12.79
CA SER A 300 10.46 -5.27 11.94
C SER A 300 11.17 -4.14 12.65
N THR A 301 11.77 -3.25 11.86
CA THR A 301 12.11 -1.90 12.31
C THR A 301 10.85 -1.10 12.62
N ASP A 302 10.92 -0.23 13.64
CA ASP A 302 9.82 0.66 14.07
C ASP A 302 9.76 1.88 13.14
N VAL A 303 9.06 1.73 12.04
CA VAL A 303 8.88 2.77 11.02
C VAL A 303 7.40 2.90 10.64
N GLY A 304 6.96 4.11 10.36
CA GLY A 304 5.57 4.40 10.04
C GLY A 304 4.61 3.88 11.12
N ASP A 305 3.59 3.14 10.69
CA ASP A 305 2.58 2.59 11.60
C ASP A 305 2.84 1.12 12.01
N VAL A 306 4.00 0.52 11.68
CA VAL A 306 4.28 -0.91 11.92
C VAL A 306 3.92 -1.36 13.33
N ARG A 307 4.40 -0.63 14.37
CA ARG A 307 4.13 -0.96 15.78
C ARG A 307 2.63 -0.92 16.14
N THR A 308 1.84 -0.15 15.42
CA THR A 308 0.39 -0.03 15.67
C THR A 308 -0.43 -0.99 14.82
N ILE A 309 0.16 -1.51 13.72
CA ILE A 309 -0.47 -2.50 12.83
C ILE A 309 -0.41 -3.89 13.44
N VAL A 310 0.72 -4.29 14.03
CA VAL A 310 0.88 -5.63 14.63
C VAL A 310 0.07 -5.80 15.92
N SER A 311 -0.21 -7.07 16.27
CA SER A 311 -0.87 -7.39 17.54
C SER A 311 -0.06 -6.90 18.73
N ARG A 312 -0.73 -6.69 19.87
CA ARG A 312 -0.07 -6.22 21.12
C ARG A 312 1.06 -7.17 21.52
N GLU A 313 0.85 -8.46 21.39
CA GLU A 313 1.77 -9.54 21.72
C GLU A 313 3.03 -9.48 20.84
N ASN A 314 2.89 -9.07 19.58
CA ASN A 314 4.01 -9.00 18.63
C ASN A 314 4.86 -7.73 18.76
N ARG A 315 4.38 -6.68 19.45
CA ARG A 315 5.11 -5.38 19.58
C ARG A 315 6.52 -5.46 20.13
N PRO A 316 6.88 -6.39 21.06
CA PRO A 316 8.25 -6.53 21.54
C PRO A 316 9.27 -6.86 20.45
N PHE A 317 8.83 -7.40 19.30
CA PHE A 317 9.65 -7.75 18.15
C PHE A 317 9.73 -6.64 17.08
N ILE A 318 9.17 -5.46 17.38
CA ILE A 318 9.32 -4.26 16.57
C ILE A 318 10.40 -3.41 17.23
N VAL A 319 11.57 -3.35 16.61
CA VAL A 319 12.80 -2.79 17.16
C VAL A 319 13.10 -1.39 16.62
N ALA A 320 13.91 -0.61 17.33
CA ALA A 320 14.31 0.71 16.84
C ALA A 320 15.01 0.62 15.46
N ARG A 321 14.73 1.58 14.58
CA ARG A 321 15.18 1.57 13.17
C ARG A 321 16.70 1.36 13.03
N ALA A 322 17.50 1.96 13.89
CA ALA A 322 18.96 1.89 13.82
C ALA A 322 19.59 0.71 14.61
N ASP A 323 18.78 -0.15 15.24
CA ASP A 323 19.23 -1.19 16.13
C ASP A 323 19.26 -2.55 15.40
N GLU A 324 20.36 -2.82 14.69
CA GLU A 324 20.57 -4.08 13.97
C GLU A 324 20.76 -5.27 14.92
N ASP A 325 21.36 -5.05 16.08
CA ASP A 325 21.56 -6.09 17.09
C ASP A 325 20.22 -6.54 17.68
N ALA A 326 19.32 -5.60 17.99
CA ALA A 326 17.98 -5.93 18.42
C ALA A 326 17.18 -6.68 17.33
N LEU A 327 17.36 -6.32 16.05
CA LEU A 327 16.74 -7.04 14.93
C LEU A 327 17.23 -8.48 14.87
N ALA A 328 18.54 -8.70 15.01
CA ALA A 328 19.15 -10.04 15.02
C ALA A 328 18.68 -10.86 16.24
N LEU A 329 18.64 -10.26 17.43
CA LEU A 329 18.18 -10.92 18.66
C LEU A 329 16.70 -11.30 18.57
N ALA A 330 15.85 -10.44 17.99
CA ALA A 330 14.44 -10.73 17.76
C ALA A 330 14.24 -11.95 16.84
N ILE A 331 14.98 -12.00 15.73
CA ILE A 331 14.97 -13.15 14.81
C ILE A 331 15.46 -14.41 15.53
N ALA A 332 16.59 -14.34 16.25
CA ALA A 332 17.18 -15.48 16.96
C ALA A 332 16.25 -16.03 18.06
N SER A 333 15.55 -15.15 18.78
CA SER A 333 14.56 -15.53 19.81
C SER A 333 13.41 -16.31 19.18
N LEU A 334 12.81 -15.77 18.13
CA LEU A 334 11.71 -16.46 17.43
C LEU A 334 12.17 -17.74 16.73
N ALA A 335 13.39 -17.81 16.25
CA ALA A 335 13.92 -19.02 15.64
C ALA A 335 13.97 -20.21 16.62
N LYS A 336 14.25 -19.95 17.89
CA LYS A 336 14.39 -20.97 18.95
C LYS A 336 13.07 -21.42 19.56
N ASP A 337 12.01 -20.62 19.46
CA ASP A 337 10.74 -20.87 20.16
C ASP A 337 9.56 -21.01 19.16
N ALA A 338 9.24 -22.26 18.83
CA ALA A 338 8.13 -22.57 17.92
C ALA A 338 6.76 -22.21 18.52
N ALA A 339 6.58 -22.41 19.83
CA ALA A 339 5.31 -22.10 20.50
C ALA A 339 5.05 -20.58 20.52
N LEU A 340 6.12 -19.80 20.72
CA LEU A 340 6.02 -18.33 20.64
C LEU A 340 5.68 -17.87 19.22
N ARG A 341 6.29 -18.46 18.17
CA ARG A 341 5.92 -18.13 16.77
C ARG A 341 4.45 -18.39 16.50
N GLU A 342 3.94 -19.54 16.95
CA GLU A 342 2.53 -19.90 16.79
C GLU A 342 1.60 -18.93 17.52
N THR A 343 1.92 -18.59 18.77
CA THR A 343 1.14 -17.65 19.60
C THR A 343 1.06 -16.26 18.94
N LEU A 344 2.21 -15.71 18.51
CA LEU A 344 2.28 -14.40 17.86
C LEU A 344 1.56 -14.41 16.50
N GLY A 345 1.76 -15.47 15.72
CA GLY A 345 1.09 -15.63 14.44
C GLY A 345 -0.43 -15.67 14.57
N ALA A 346 -0.95 -16.43 15.55
CA ALA A 346 -2.38 -16.49 15.83
C ALA A 346 -2.95 -15.12 16.25
N ALA A 347 -2.26 -14.40 17.15
CA ALA A 347 -2.68 -13.07 17.58
C ALA A 347 -2.66 -12.06 16.42
N ASN A 348 -1.63 -12.08 15.58
CA ASN A 348 -1.54 -11.23 14.38
C ASN A 348 -2.70 -11.53 13.42
N ARG A 349 -2.98 -12.80 13.16
CA ARG A 349 -4.09 -13.19 12.26
C ARG A 349 -5.44 -12.74 12.80
N LEU A 350 -5.72 -12.95 14.09
CA LEU A 350 -6.97 -12.52 14.72
C LEU A 350 -7.18 -11.01 14.53
N LEU A 351 -6.12 -10.22 14.75
CA LEU A 351 -6.17 -8.78 14.53
C LEU A 351 -6.37 -8.43 13.06
N ALA A 352 -5.65 -9.09 12.15
CA ALA A 352 -5.76 -8.82 10.71
C ALA A 352 -7.17 -9.11 10.19
N CYS A 353 -7.76 -10.26 10.53
CA CYS A 353 -9.12 -10.61 10.15
C CYS A 353 -10.17 -9.63 10.71
N SER A 354 -9.94 -9.07 11.91
CA SER A 354 -10.91 -8.15 12.53
C SER A 354 -10.81 -6.70 12.02
N GLN A 355 -9.62 -6.25 11.60
CA GLN A 355 -9.39 -4.83 11.30
C GLN A 355 -8.95 -4.54 9.86
N TYR A 356 -8.35 -5.53 9.19
CA TYR A 356 -7.72 -5.35 7.87
C TYR A 356 -8.36 -6.25 6.79
N ASP A 357 -9.56 -6.75 7.04
CA ASP A 357 -10.33 -7.48 6.04
C ASP A 357 -10.80 -6.54 4.93
N GLU A 358 -10.69 -6.98 3.65
CA GLU A 358 -10.99 -6.13 2.51
C GLU A 358 -12.48 -5.85 2.33
N GLU A 359 -13.38 -6.75 2.73
CA GLU A 359 -14.81 -6.50 2.64
C GLU A 359 -15.23 -5.35 3.58
N THR A 360 -14.61 -5.29 4.78
CA THR A 360 -14.77 -4.16 5.71
C THR A 360 -14.25 -2.86 5.08
N MET A 361 -13.12 -2.91 4.40
CA MET A 361 -12.56 -1.76 3.67
C MET A 361 -13.52 -1.32 2.55
N PHE A 362 -13.99 -2.25 1.73
CA PHE A 362 -14.92 -1.95 0.63
C PHE A 362 -16.21 -1.32 1.12
N ALA A 363 -16.78 -1.81 2.21
CA ALA A 363 -17.97 -1.23 2.82
C ALA A 363 -17.75 0.23 3.26
N ARG A 364 -16.60 0.55 3.88
CA ARG A 364 -16.22 1.91 4.26
C ARG A 364 -16.09 2.84 3.05
N TYR A 365 -15.42 2.39 1.99
CA TYR A 365 -15.28 3.17 0.74
C TYR A 365 -16.65 3.39 0.08
N ARG A 366 -17.49 2.36 0.01
CA ARG A 366 -18.84 2.46 -0.54
C ARG A 366 -19.67 3.50 0.23
N GLN A 367 -19.63 3.47 1.54
CA GLN A 367 -20.33 4.44 2.39
C GLN A 367 -19.81 5.86 2.17
N LEU A 368 -18.50 6.06 2.15
CA LEU A 368 -17.88 7.36 1.93
C LEU A 368 -18.26 7.95 0.56
N TYR A 369 -18.12 7.15 -0.50
CA TYR A 369 -18.41 7.57 -1.87
C TYR A 369 -19.90 7.84 -2.06
N GLY A 370 -20.77 6.97 -1.54
CA GLY A 370 -22.21 7.16 -1.58
C GLY A 370 -22.67 8.43 -0.84
N SER A 371 -22.10 8.68 0.33
CA SER A 371 -22.38 9.89 1.12
C SER A 371 -21.93 11.16 0.40
N ALA A 372 -20.74 11.18 -0.17
CA ALA A 372 -20.23 12.33 -0.93
C ALA A 372 -21.12 12.65 -2.15
N MET A 373 -21.55 11.62 -2.88
CA MET A 373 -22.48 11.77 -4.01
C MET A 373 -23.93 12.03 -3.60
N LYS A 374 -24.28 11.93 -2.32
CA LYS A 374 -25.67 11.93 -1.80
C LYS A 374 -26.53 10.83 -2.43
N ARG A 375 -25.94 9.65 -2.65
CA ARG A 375 -26.53 8.48 -3.28
C ARG A 375 -26.64 7.34 -2.25
N ALA A 376 -27.75 7.31 -1.50
CA ALA A 376 -27.99 6.27 -0.50
C ALA A 376 -28.11 4.87 -1.12
N ASP A 377 -28.54 4.78 -2.37
CA ASP A 377 -28.61 3.54 -3.16
C ASP A 377 -27.23 2.95 -3.45
N PHE A 378 -26.21 3.78 -3.68
CA PHE A 378 -24.84 3.34 -3.85
C PHE A 378 -24.18 2.99 -2.51
N ALA A 379 -24.55 3.64 -1.42
CA ALA A 379 -24.01 3.39 -0.08
C ALA A 379 -24.50 2.07 0.54
N ARG A 380 -25.62 1.52 0.09
CA ARG A 380 -26.16 0.26 0.59
C ARG A 380 -25.67 -0.91 -0.26
N GLN A 381 -25.28 -2.00 0.41
CA GLN A 381 -25.04 -3.26 -0.27
C GLN A 381 -26.38 -3.76 -0.85
N SER A 382 -26.39 -4.06 -2.13
CA SER A 382 -27.47 -4.82 -2.78
C SER A 382 -27.21 -6.31 -2.61
#